data_b86571e5d5869f842c8b23a56003a301
#
_entry.id   b86571e5d5869f842c8b23a56003a301
#
_cell.length_a   1.000
_cell.length_b   1.000
_cell.length_c   1.000
_cell.angle_alpha   90.00
_cell.angle_beta   90.00
_cell.angle_gamma   90.00
#
_symmetry.space_group_name_H-M   'P 1'
#
loop_
_entity.id
_entity.type
_entity.pdbx_description
1 polymer ?
#
loop_
_entity_poly.entity_id
_entity_poly.type
_entity_poly.pdbx_seq_one_letter_code
_entity_poly.pdbx_strand_id
1 'polypeptide(L)'
;HDGRRVGLLILWRDALRGDWLADDLFLLGELAEQLAVLIEQLKGHEQLKHLSTTDALTGLLNRRGFETTLTRVVERARHAHHGGALVYVDLDNFKQINDRFGHAQGDAALIATANILRNQMRARDPIGRLGGDEFVAWIDEVDRAEAIAKAVALQEAAKSLASFAPGTKMP
;
A
#
# COMPACT_ATOMS: atom_id res chain seq x y z
N HIS A 1 -13.22 -5.82 33.37
CA HIS A 1 -13.23 -6.38 32.03
C HIS A 1 -14.64 -6.26 31.46
N ASP A 2 -14.77 -5.60 30.35
CA ASP A 2 -16.01 -5.15 29.70
C ASP A 2 -16.77 -6.28 28.99
N GLY A 3 -16.56 -7.55 29.37
CA GLY A 3 -17.30 -8.72 28.88
C GLY A 3 -17.30 -8.93 27.36
N ARG A 4 -16.51 -8.19 26.60
CA ARG A 4 -16.45 -8.25 25.13
C ARG A 4 -15.64 -9.47 24.69
N ARG A 5 -16.26 -10.39 24.03
CA ARG A 5 -15.58 -11.57 23.47
C ARG A 5 -14.69 -11.14 22.31
N VAL A 6 -13.39 -11.39 22.42
CA VAL A 6 -12.38 -11.06 21.39
C VAL A 6 -12.15 -12.25 20.47
N GLY A 7 -12.32 -13.46 20.98
CA GLY A 7 -12.14 -14.71 20.27
C GLY A 7 -12.52 -15.92 21.12
N LEU A 8 -12.31 -17.10 20.56
CA LEU A 8 -12.53 -18.37 21.24
C LEU A 8 -11.27 -19.22 21.04
N LEU A 9 -10.65 -19.65 22.16
CA LEU A 9 -9.56 -20.62 22.16
C LEU A 9 -10.13 -21.98 22.51
N ILE A 10 -9.98 -22.97 21.62
CA ILE A 10 -10.42 -24.35 21.84
C ILE A 10 -9.19 -25.23 21.93
N LEU A 11 -9.07 -25.96 23.01
CA LEU A 11 -8.00 -26.92 23.24
C LEU A 11 -8.62 -28.28 23.55
N TRP A 12 -8.00 -29.32 23.07
CA TRP A 12 -8.39 -30.70 23.40
C TRP A 12 -7.17 -31.50 23.86
N ARG A 13 -7.41 -32.44 24.73
CA ARG A 13 -6.41 -33.38 25.24
C ARG A 13 -6.79 -34.79 24.87
N ASP A 14 -5.84 -35.63 24.50
CA ASP A 14 -6.07 -37.04 24.27
C ASP A 14 -6.49 -37.70 25.58
N ALA A 15 -7.53 -38.58 25.52
CA ALA A 15 -8.06 -39.29 26.65
C ALA A 15 -7.02 -40.15 27.41
N LEU A 16 -5.92 -40.54 26.74
CA LEU A 16 -4.82 -41.29 27.34
C LEU A 16 -3.94 -40.43 28.27
N ARG A 17 -4.04 -39.08 28.22
CA ARG A 17 -3.24 -38.15 29.05
C ARG A 17 -3.95 -37.68 30.32
N GLY A 18 -5.15 -38.20 30.60
CA GLY A 18 -5.93 -37.86 31.78
C GLY A 18 -6.61 -36.48 31.72
N ASP A 19 -7.21 -36.06 32.81
CA ASP A 19 -7.95 -34.81 32.93
C ASP A 19 -7.04 -33.59 32.99
N TRP A 20 -7.58 -32.41 32.71
CA TRP A 20 -6.91 -31.13 32.86
C TRP A 20 -6.69 -30.85 34.36
N LEU A 21 -5.44 -30.58 34.74
CA LEU A 21 -5.08 -30.17 36.10
C LEU A 21 -5.40 -28.68 36.32
N ALA A 22 -5.54 -28.31 37.59
CA ALA A 22 -5.79 -26.91 37.94
C ALA A 22 -4.69 -25.95 37.41
N ASP A 23 -3.42 -26.38 37.45
CA ASP A 23 -2.29 -25.62 36.91
C ASP A 23 -2.37 -25.48 35.37
N ASP A 24 -2.79 -26.53 34.65
CA ASP A 24 -3.03 -26.45 33.21
C ASP A 24 -4.09 -25.39 32.89
N LEU A 25 -5.21 -25.40 33.63
CA LEU A 25 -6.32 -24.44 33.42
C LEU A 25 -5.89 -23.01 33.77
N PHE A 26 -5.09 -22.82 34.82
CA PHE A 26 -4.52 -21.53 35.17
C PHE A 26 -3.64 -20.98 34.06
N LEU A 27 -2.67 -21.77 33.58
CA LEU A 27 -1.76 -21.38 32.48
C LEU A 27 -2.53 -21.08 31.19
N LEU A 28 -3.56 -21.85 30.88
CA LEU A 28 -4.41 -21.59 29.71
C LEU A 28 -5.21 -20.30 29.86
N GLY A 29 -5.67 -19.98 31.06
CA GLY A 29 -6.32 -18.68 31.35
C GLY A 29 -5.37 -17.51 31.11
N GLU A 30 -4.17 -17.56 31.64
CA GLU A 30 -3.13 -16.54 31.43
C GLU A 30 -2.78 -16.38 29.93
N LEU A 31 -2.62 -17.47 29.20
CA LEU A 31 -2.37 -17.43 27.76
C LEU A 31 -3.55 -16.81 26.98
N ALA A 32 -4.78 -17.14 27.36
CA ALA A 32 -5.96 -16.57 26.72
C ALA A 32 -6.05 -15.05 26.94
N GLU A 33 -5.72 -14.56 28.14
CA GLU A 33 -5.68 -13.14 28.44
C GLU A 33 -4.57 -12.42 27.63
N GLN A 34 -3.38 -12.99 27.56
CA GLN A 34 -2.29 -12.41 26.76
C GLN A 34 -2.62 -12.36 25.28
N LEU A 35 -3.23 -13.41 24.74
CA LEU A 35 -3.70 -13.45 23.34
C LEU A 35 -4.81 -12.41 23.10
N ALA A 36 -5.72 -12.21 24.03
CA ALA A 36 -6.77 -11.20 23.91
C ALA A 36 -6.18 -9.78 23.81
N VAL A 37 -5.20 -9.45 24.67
CA VAL A 37 -4.50 -8.17 24.63
C VAL A 37 -3.77 -7.97 23.29
N LEU A 38 -3.07 -9.00 22.82
CA LEU A 38 -2.35 -8.95 21.54
C LEU A 38 -3.31 -8.71 20.36
N ILE A 39 -4.45 -9.39 20.34
CA ILE A 39 -5.47 -9.22 19.30
C ILE A 39 -6.05 -7.80 19.34
N GLU A 40 -6.31 -7.24 20.50
CA GLU A 40 -6.78 -5.85 20.62
C GLU A 40 -5.74 -4.84 20.14
N GLN A 41 -4.46 -5.05 20.45
CA GLN A 41 -3.37 -4.21 19.94
C GLN A 41 -3.26 -4.28 18.42
N LEU A 42 -3.35 -5.48 17.83
CA LEU A 42 -3.33 -5.67 16.38
C LEU A 42 -4.51 -4.97 15.70
N LYS A 43 -5.72 -5.10 16.25
CA LYS A 43 -6.91 -4.39 15.74
C LYS A 43 -6.78 -2.87 15.84
N GLY A 44 -6.23 -2.36 16.92
CA GLY A 44 -5.93 -0.92 17.07
C GLY A 44 -4.93 -0.43 16.04
N HIS A 45 -3.89 -1.20 15.77
CA HIS A 45 -2.88 -0.88 14.76
C HIS A 45 -3.44 -0.92 13.32
N GLU A 46 -4.30 -1.87 13.03
CA GLU A 46 -5.03 -1.93 11.76
C GLU A 46 -5.97 -0.72 11.58
N GLN A 47 -6.69 -0.33 12.61
CA GLN A 47 -7.55 0.86 12.56
C GLN A 47 -6.74 2.14 12.31
N LEU A 48 -5.56 2.29 12.92
CA LEU A 48 -4.66 3.43 12.65
C LEU A 48 -4.12 3.41 11.22
N LYS A 49 -3.76 2.24 10.68
CA LYS A 49 -3.41 2.09 9.26
C LYS A 49 -4.57 2.43 8.32
N HIS A 50 -5.80 2.09 8.70
CA HIS A 50 -6.99 2.47 7.94
C HIS A 50 -7.29 3.98 7.97
N LEU A 51 -6.81 4.72 8.96
CA LEU A 51 -6.93 6.17 9.02
C LEU A 51 -5.84 6.88 8.21
N SER A 52 -4.72 6.22 7.93
CA SER A 52 -3.67 6.77 7.07
C SER A 52 -4.17 6.90 5.64
N THR A 53 -3.91 8.02 5.02
CA THR A 53 -4.20 8.29 3.59
C THR A 53 -2.94 8.25 2.72
N THR A 54 -1.78 7.94 3.31
CA THR A 54 -0.48 7.91 2.63
C THR A 54 0.18 6.54 2.72
N ASP A 55 0.97 6.21 1.70
CA ASP A 55 1.85 5.05 1.68
C ASP A 55 3.12 5.35 2.49
N ALA A 56 3.43 4.50 3.45
CA ALA A 56 4.52 4.73 4.40
C ALA A 56 5.92 4.70 3.76
N LEU A 57 6.10 3.97 2.65
CA LEU A 57 7.39 3.85 1.98
C LEU A 57 7.65 5.07 1.08
N THR A 58 6.68 5.42 0.26
CA THR A 58 6.85 6.43 -0.79
C THR A 58 6.36 7.83 -0.39
N GLY A 59 5.52 7.92 0.67
CA GLY A 59 4.86 9.16 1.09
C GLY A 59 3.84 9.70 0.07
N LEU A 60 3.49 8.93 -0.96
CA LEU A 60 2.38 9.23 -1.86
C LEU A 60 1.05 8.90 -1.19
N LEU A 61 -0.07 9.28 -1.81
CA LEU A 61 -1.36 8.79 -1.36
C LEU A 61 -1.39 7.25 -1.48
N ASN A 62 -1.93 6.57 -0.47
CA ASN A 62 -2.24 5.16 -0.61
C ASN A 62 -3.55 4.99 -1.42
N ARG A 63 -3.95 3.77 -1.73
CA ARG A 63 -5.18 3.48 -2.50
C ARG A 63 -6.37 4.29 -2.00
N ARG A 64 -6.65 4.23 -0.70
CA ARG A 64 -7.80 4.93 -0.10
C ARG A 64 -7.68 6.45 -0.20
N GLY A 65 -6.49 7.00 0.09
CA GLY A 65 -6.21 8.44 -0.01
C GLY A 65 -6.37 8.93 -1.43
N PHE A 66 -5.88 8.14 -2.41
CA PHE A 66 -6.01 8.47 -3.81
C PHE A 66 -7.48 8.44 -4.28
N GLU A 67 -8.23 7.37 -4.00
CA GLU A 67 -9.64 7.23 -4.37
C GLU A 67 -10.49 8.37 -3.80
N THR A 68 -10.29 8.69 -2.51
CA THR A 68 -10.99 9.81 -1.87
C THR A 68 -10.65 11.15 -2.52
N THR A 69 -9.40 11.37 -2.90
CA THR A 69 -8.94 12.60 -3.54
C THR A 69 -9.42 12.66 -4.98
N LEU A 70 -9.32 11.55 -5.72
CA LEU A 70 -9.79 11.43 -7.10
C LEU A 70 -11.27 11.79 -7.24
N THR A 71 -12.13 11.26 -6.38
CA THR A 71 -13.57 11.57 -6.40
C THR A 71 -13.79 13.07 -6.37
N ARG A 72 -13.10 13.79 -5.47
CA ARG A 72 -13.24 15.26 -5.34
C ARG A 72 -12.72 16.02 -6.56
N VAL A 73 -11.58 15.62 -7.12
CA VAL A 73 -11.02 16.33 -8.29
C VAL A 73 -11.83 16.08 -9.55
N VAL A 74 -12.33 14.85 -9.75
CA VAL A 74 -13.21 14.52 -10.89
C VAL A 74 -14.55 15.27 -10.81
N GLU A 75 -15.16 15.35 -9.62
CA GLU A 75 -16.37 16.13 -9.43
C GLU A 75 -16.16 17.62 -9.74
N ARG A 76 -15.04 18.19 -9.29
CA ARG A 76 -14.65 19.58 -9.60
C ARG A 76 -14.45 19.79 -11.10
N ALA A 77 -13.70 18.89 -11.75
CA ALA A 77 -13.47 18.92 -13.21
C ALA A 77 -14.79 18.90 -13.98
N ARG A 78 -15.73 18.03 -13.57
CA ARG A 78 -17.07 17.95 -14.17
C ARG A 78 -17.86 19.24 -14.03
N HIS A 79 -17.83 19.89 -12.87
CA HIS A 79 -18.52 21.16 -12.66
C HIS A 79 -17.88 22.32 -13.45
N ALA A 80 -16.56 22.28 -13.59
CA ALA A 80 -15.81 23.30 -14.35
C ALA A 80 -15.78 23.03 -15.87
N HIS A 81 -16.40 21.93 -16.34
CA HIS A 81 -16.47 21.53 -17.75
C HIS A 81 -15.08 21.37 -18.41
N HIS A 82 -14.09 20.94 -17.67
CA HIS A 82 -12.77 20.59 -18.22
C HIS A 82 -12.47 19.10 -18.13
N GLY A 83 -11.55 18.63 -18.96
CA GLY A 83 -11.08 17.26 -18.99
C GLY A 83 -9.95 17.00 -17.99
N GLY A 84 -9.64 15.74 -17.82
CA GLY A 84 -8.45 15.25 -17.10
C GLY A 84 -8.11 13.85 -17.56
N ALA A 85 -6.95 13.36 -17.18
CA ALA A 85 -6.47 12.04 -17.55
C ALA A 85 -6.04 11.25 -16.31
N LEU A 86 -6.43 9.97 -16.26
CA LEU A 86 -5.92 9.02 -15.31
C LEU A 86 -4.73 8.28 -15.93
N VAL A 87 -3.58 8.34 -15.27
CA VAL A 87 -2.37 7.64 -15.66
C VAL A 87 -2.14 6.50 -14.69
N TYR A 88 -2.01 5.30 -15.23
CA TYR A 88 -1.65 4.09 -14.48
C TYR A 88 -0.23 3.71 -14.82
N VAL A 89 0.58 3.42 -13.81
CA VAL A 89 1.99 3.08 -13.96
C VAL A 89 2.28 1.81 -13.18
N ASP A 90 2.92 0.87 -13.85
CA ASP A 90 3.37 -0.40 -13.27
C ASP A 90 4.87 -0.57 -13.54
N LEU A 91 5.62 -1.11 -12.58
CA LEU A 91 7.05 -1.36 -12.76
C LEU A 91 7.26 -2.76 -13.30
N ASP A 92 7.59 -2.83 -14.58
CA ASP A 92 7.92 -4.11 -15.20
C ASP A 92 9.10 -4.80 -14.50
N ASN A 93 8.95 -6.11 -14.33
CA ASN A 93 9.97 -6.96 -13.70
C ASN A 93 10.35 -6.59 -12.24
N PHE A 94 9.51 -5.85 -11.52
CA PHE A 94 9.78 -5.48 -10.13
C PHE A 94 10.10 -6.68 -9.23
N LYS A 95 9.36 -7.80 -9.42
CA LYS A 95 9.65 -9.04 -8.70
C LYS A 95 11.09 -9.52 -8.93
N GLN A 96 11.61 -9.41 -10.17
CA GLN A 96 13.00 -9.81 -10.46
C GLN A 96 14.03 -8.92 -9.76
N ILE A 97 13.72 -7.63 -9.54
CA ILE A 97 14.57 -6.75 -8.73
C ILE A 97 14.66 -7.29 -7.31
N ASN A 98 13.52 -7.59 -6.69
CA ASN A 98 13.47 -8.14 -5.32
C ASN A 98 14.20 -9.48 -5.22
N ASP A 99 13.93 -10.40 -6.14
CA ASP A 99 14.49 -11.76 -6.12
C ASP A 99 16.02 -11.75 -6.34
N ARG A 100 16.54 -10.83 -7.15
CA ARG A 100 17.96 -10.78 -7.52
C ARG A 100 18.79 -9.85 -6.64
N PHE A 101 18.22 -8.72 -6.19
CA PHE A 101 18.95 -7.66 -5.50
C PHE A 101 18.44 -7.39 -4.09
N GLY A 102 17.38 -8.09 -3.66
CA GLY A 102 16.78 -7.99 -2.33
C GLY A 102 15.74 -6.86 -2.21
N HIS A 103 14.90 -6.96 -1.18
CA HIS A 103 13.79 -6.02 -0.94
C HIS A 103 14.23 -4.56 -0.76
N ALA A 104 15.42 -4.33 -0.16
CA ALA A 104 15.93 -2.96 0.00
C ALA A 104 16.16 -2.26 -1.34
N GLN A 105 16.58 -3.01 -2.38
CA GLN A 105 16.76 -2.47 -3.73
C GLN A 105 15.41 -2.22 -4.40
N GLY A 106 14.44 -3.11 -4.18
CA GLY A 106 13.05 -2.90 -4.62
C GLY A 106 12.43 -1.66 -3.97
N ASP A 107 12.60 -1.47 -2.68
CA ASP A 107 12.13 -0.28 -1.96
C ASP A 107 12.76 1.01 -2.53
N ALA A 108 14.06 0.98 -2.82
CA ALA A 108 14.76 2.10 -3.44
C ALA A 108 14.19 2.42 -4.84
N ALA A 109 13.86 1.40 -5.65
CA ALA A 109 13.23 1.58 -6.96
C ALA A 109 11.82 2.20 -6.83
N LEU A 110 11.02 1.76 -5.85
CA LEU A 110 9.70 2.33 -5.57
C LEU A 110 9.78 3.81 -5.15
N ILE A 111 10.73 4.15 -4.29
CA ILE A 111 10.97 5.54 -3.87
C ILE A 111 11.40 6.39 -5.06
N ALA A 112 12.30 5.87 -5.91
CA ALA A 112 12.73 6.57 -7.11
C ALA A 112 11.57 6.82 -8.09
N THR A 113 10.69 5.83 -8.28
CA THR A 113 9.47 5.96 -9.09
C THR A 113 8.55 7.05 -8.53
N ALA A 114 8.33 7.06 -7.22
CA ALA A 114 7.54 8.09 -6.58
C ALA A 114 8.11 9.50 -6.81
N ASN A 115 9.43 9.64 -6.76
CA ASN A 115 10.11 10.91 -7.03
C ASN A 115 10.00 11.33 -8.49
N ILE A 116 10.10 10.40 -9.45
CA ILE A 116 9.85 10.68 -10.87
C ILE A 116 8.43 11.21 -11.06
N LEU A 117 7.43 10.54 -10.49
CA LEU A 117 6.04 10.99 -10.57
C LEU A 117 5.85 12.41 -9.98
N ARG A 118 6.41 12.67 -8.78
CA ARG A 118 6.35 14.02 -8.17
C ARG A 118 6.97 15.10 -9.04
N ASN A 119 8.10 14.81 -9.67
CA ASN A 119 8.80 15.78 -10.51
C ASN A 119 8.08 16.04 -11.84
N GLN A 120 7.33 15.08 -12.33
CA GLN A 120 6.60 15.18 -13.58
C GLN A 120 5.17 15.72 -13.42
N MET A 121 4.57 15.65 -12.23
CA MET A 121 3.21 16.09 -11.96
C MET A 121 3.19 17.48 -11.31
N ARG A 122 2.08 18.21 -11.47
CA ARG A 122 1.85 19.48 -10.80
C ARG A 122 1.47 19.22 -9.34
N ALA A 123 1.71 20.19 -8.45
CA ALA A 123 1.35 20.05 -7.03
C ALA A 123 -0.13 19.76 -6.77
N ARG A 124 -1.00 20.14 -7.71
CA ARG A 124 -2.46 19.88 -7.64
C ARG A 124 -2.88 18.50 -8.14
N ASP A 125 -2.00 17.81 -8.87
CA ASP A 125 -2.29 16.51 -9.47
C ASP A 125 -2.08 15.43 -8.40
N PRO A 126 -3.12 14.71 -7.96
CA PRO A 126 -2.95 13.65 -6.97
C PRO A 126 -2.18 12.48 -7.56
N ILE A 127 -1.24 11.97 -6.76
CA ILE A 127 -0.42 10.82 -7.08
C ILE A 127 -0.57 9.80 -5.96
N GLY A 128 -0.75 8.53 -6.32
CA GLY A 128 -0.91 7.44 -5.37
C GLY A 128 -0.09 6.22 -5.71
N ARG A 129 0.19 5.41 -4.69
CA ARG A 129 0.64 4.03 -4.81
C ARG A 129 -0.49 3.12 -4.36
N LEU A 130 -0.95 2.25 -5.26
CA LEU A 130 -2.12 1.40 -4.99
C LEU A 130 -1.75 0.11 -4.26
N GLY A 131 -0.50 -0.31 -4.35
CA GLY A 131 0.06 -1.49 -3.71
C GLY A 131 1.16 -2.10 -4.57
N GLY A 132 2.06 -2.86 -3.99
CA GLY A 132 3.16 -3.49 -4.74
C GLY A 132 3.94 -2.45 -5.54
N ASP A 133 3.95 -2.62 -6.85
CA ASP A 133 4.61 -1.82 -7.88
C ASP A 133 3.67 -0.93 -8.70
N GLU A 134 2.38 -0.88 -8.31
CA GLU A 134 1.34 -0.11 -9.01
C GLU A 134 1.23 1.33 -8.49
N PHE A 135 1.36 2.29 -9.40
CA PHE A 135 1.18 3.71 -9.14
C PHE A 135 0.07 4.30 -10.03
N VAL A 136 -0.47 5.42 -9.58
CA VAL A 136 -1.54 6.11 -10.29
C VAL A 136 -1.41 7.61 -10.11
N ALA A 137 -1.78 8.37 -11.14
CA ALA A 137 -1.87 9.82 -11.06
C ALA A 137 -3.09 10.32 -11.81
N TRP A 138 -3.71 11.40 -11.34
CA TRP A 138 -4.70 12.17 -12.09
C TRP A 138 -4.06 13.46 -12.55
N ILE A 139 -4.17 13.75 -13.84
CA ILE A 139 -3.70 15.01 -14.44
C ILE A 139 -4.94 15.85 -14.74
N ASP A 140 -5.03 16.97 -14.04
CA ASP A 140 -6.16 17.87 -14.13
C ASP A 140 -5.99 18.89 -15.28
N GLU A 141 -7.09 19.28 -15.93
CA GLU A 141 -7.09 20.28 -17.01
C GLU A 141 -6.10 19.95 -18.14
N VAL A 142 -6.22 18.76 -18.71
CA VAL A 142 -5.44 18.33 -19.89
C VAL A 142 -6.34 17.79 -20.97
N ASP A 143 -5.94 18.02 -22.22
CA ASP A 143 -6.52 17.36 -23.37
C ASP A 143 -5.81 16.01 -23.65
N ARG A 144 -6.29 15.32 -24.68
CA ARG A 144 -5.73 14.01 -25.06
C ARG A 144 -4.25 14.09 -25.50
N ALA A 145 -3.89 15.14 -26.23
CA ALA A 145 -2.54 15.30 -26.76
C ALA A 145 -1.55 15.59 -25.63
N GLU A 146 -1.92 16.46 -24.71
CA GLU A 146 -1.16 16.79 -23.51
C GLU A 146 -1.00 15.57 -22.59
N ALA A 147 -2.06 14.79 -22.40
CA ALA A 147 -2.01 13.55 -21.59
C ALA A 147 -1.05 12.52 -22.20
N ILE A 148 -1.07 12.33 -23.52
CA ILE A 148 -0.13 11.44 -24.23
C ILE A 148 1.31 11.95 -24.09
N ALA A 149 1.54 13.25 -24.31
CA ALA A 149 2.86 13.85 -24.15
C ALA A 149 3.42 13.65 -22.74
N LYS A 150 2.55 13.77 -21.72
CA LYS A 150 2.90 13.52 -20.32
C LYS A 150 3.26 12.06 -20.06
N ALA A 151 2.52 11.12 -20.62
CA ALA A 151 2.82 9.69 -20.51
C ALA A 151 4.18 9.35 -21.14
N VAL A 152 4.47 9.92 -22.31
CA VAL A 152 5.78 9.75 -22.98
C VAL A 152 6.91 10.33 -22.12
N ALA A 153 6.71 11.51 -21.54
CA ALA A 153 7.70 12.13 -20.66
C ALA A 153 7.96 11.27 -19.39
N LEU A 154 6.93 10.66 -18.84
CA LEU A 154 7.05 9.73 -17.72
C LEU A 154 7.85 8.49 -18.10
N GLN A 155 7.55 7.87 -19.26
CA GLN A 155 8.33 6.73 -19.77
C GLN A 155 9.81 7.08 -19.96
N GLU A 156 10.10 8.26 -20.51
CA GLU A 156 11.47 8.70 -20.71
C GLU A 156 12.21 8.91 -19.38
N ALA A 157 11.55 9.54 -18.39
CA ALA A 157 12.10 9.72 -17.06
C ALA A 157 12.31 8.37 -16.35
N ALA A 158 11.41 7.39 -16.55
CA ALA A 158 11.48 6.07 -15.97
C ALA A 158 12.69 5.25 -16.46
N LYS A 159 13.32 5.59 -17.60
CA LYS A 159 14.56 4.94 -18.05
C LYS A 159 15.70 5.00 -17.04
N SER A 160 15.70 6.02 -16.18
CA SER A 160 16.66 6.13 -15.09
C SER A 160 16.54 4.99 -14.08
N LEU A 161 15.37 4.35 -13.98
CA LEU A 161 15.12 3.19 -13.11
C LEU A 161 15.91 1.95 -13.55
N ALA A 162 16.41 1.89 -14.78
CA ALA A 162 17.26 0.80 -15.26
C ALA A 162 18.53 0.61 -14.41
N SER A 163 18.98 1.65 -13.71
CA SER A 163 20.10 1.57 -12.77
C SER A 163 19.84 0.69 -11.55
N PHE A 164 18.58 0.48 -11.18
CA PHE A 164 18.19 -0.40 -10.07
C PHE A 164 18.21 -1.89 -10.44
N ALA A 165 18.23 -2.20 -11.74
CA ALA A 165 18.25 -3.57 -12.25
C ALA A 165 19.28 -3.74 -13.39
N PRO A 166 20.58 -3.57 -13.13
CA PRO A 166 21.60 -3.69 -14.17
C PRO A 166 21.57 -5.08 -14.82
N GLY A 167 21.48 -5.10 -16.15
CA GLY A 167 21.39 -6.32 -16.94
C GLY A 167 19.99 -6.95 -17.02
N THR A 168 18.97 -6.30 -16.50
CA THR A 168 17.56 -6.63 -16.72
C THR A 168 17.00 -5.68 -17.78
N LYS A 169 16.32 -6.23 -18.80
CA LYS A 169 15.67 -5.40 -19.81
C LYS A 169 14.43 -4.79 -19.15
N MET A 170 14.54 -3.54 -18.69
CA MET A 170 13.38 -2.74 -18.35
C MET A 170 12.88 -2.07 -19.63
N PRO A 171 11.58 -2.04 -19.88
CA PRO A 171 11.02 -1.42 -21.07
C PRO A 171 11.18 0.09 -21.08
#